data_4978e6f1eae4c99f99e426a15c7476f1
#
_entry.id   4978e6f1eae4c99f99e426a15c7476f1
#
_cell.length_a   1.000
_cell.length_b   1.000
_cell.length_c   1.000
_cell.angle_alpha   90.00
_cell.angle_beta   90.00
_cell.angle_gamma   90.00
#
_symmetry.space_group_name_H-M   'P 1'
#
loop_
_entity.id
_entity.type
_entity.pdbx_description
1 polymer ?
#
loop_
_entity_poly.entity_id
_entity_poly.type
_entity_poly.pdbx_seq_one_letter_code
_entity_poly.pdbx_strand_id
1 'polypeptide(L)'
;MPSNLEASGSVLLVGAAAVPKDLGPGGRVRQLVEQGATAILFSPGKSAVDLFPNDVFSVKNVSGEYADYAPSAGTKLTEGLRAMDIKWWGRKDDWRVFVASSAHRLKPGGAARELIRFIPSHSYIPAERVPEQYLAVLFEIPIGLGRVWVCDLDLEESVAVDPAARLLAINLMRAAADSSTTKNLPLVPSHQESLAGRRKSTVK
;
A
#
# COMPACT_ATOMS: atom_id res chain seq x y z
N MET A 1 1.86 36.09 2.59
CA MET A 1 3.02 35.20 2.40
C MET A 1 2.62 33.86 3.00
N PRO A 2 2.48 32.79 2.21
CA PRO A 2 2.27 31.48 2.81
C PRO A 2 3.54 31.10 3.57
N SER A 3 3.36 30.75 4.84
CA SER A 3 4.40 30.20 5.69
C SER A 3 5.13 29.07 4.95
N ASN A 4 6.46 29.09 4.91
CA ASN A 4 7.29 27.99 4.49
C ASN A 4 6.93 26.78 5.38
N LEU A 5 6.05 25.91 4.92
CA LEU A 5 5.93 24.57 5.44
C LEU A 5 7.25 23.89 5.12
N GLU A 6 8.06 23.63 6.13
CA GLU A 6 9.22 22.76 5.98
C GLU A 6 8.70 21.42 5.47
N ALA A 7 9.00 21.09 4.24
CA ALA A 7 8.47 19.90 3.58
C ALA A 7 9.02 18.62 4.21
N SER A 8 10.24 18.69 4.77
CA SER A 8 10.88 17.54 5.41
C SER A 8 10.15 17.13 6.69
N GLY A 9 9.67 15.88 6.73
CA GLY A 9 8.92 15.32 7.86
C GLY A 9 7.42 15.62 7.86
N SER A 10 6.92 16.41 6.92
CA SER A 10 5.48 16.66 6.79
C SER A 10 4.74 15.44 6.22
N VAL A 11 3.57 15.14 6.77
CA VAL A 11 2.67 14.08 6.27
C VAL A 11 1.41 14.74 5.70
N LEU A 12 1.12 14.44 4.45
CA LEU A 12 -0.03 14.95 3.71
C LEU A 12 -1.05 13.82 3.52
N LEU A 13 -2.28 14.04 3.94
CA LEU A 13 -3.39 13.11 3.71
C LEU A 13 -4.17 13.56 2.49
N VAL A 14 -4.33 12.67 1.52
CA VAL A 14 -5.00 12.94 0.25
C VAL A 14 -6.12 11.93 0.06
N GLY A 15 -7.36 12.38 0.17
CA GLY A 15 -8.54 11.56 -0.09
C GLY A 15 -8.73 11.27 -1.58
N ALA A 16 -9.55 10.25 -1.88
CA ALA A 16 -9.77 9.74 -3.24
C ALA A 16 -10.20 10.82 -4.25
N ALA A 17 -11.00 11.80 -3.84
CA ALA A 17 -11.50 12.86 -4.73
C ALA A 17 -10.44 13.91 -5.11
N ALA A 18 -9.35 14.04 -4.34
CA ALA A 18 -8.34 15.09 -4.53
C ALA A 18 -7.12 14.63 -5.37
N VAL A 19 -6.98 13.33 -5.59
CA VAL A 19 -5.77 12.68 -6.12
C VAL A 19 -5.28 13.17 -7.49
N PRO A 20 -6.10 13.42 -8.52
CA PRO A 20 -5.53 13.61 -9.87
C PRO A 20 -4.81 14.94 -10.09
N LYS A 21 -5.30 16.03 -9.50
CA LYS A 21 -4.78 17.38 -9.82
C LYS A 21 -3.51 17.74 -9.07
N ASP A 22 -3.42 17.39 -7.81
CA ASP A 22 -2.35 17.87 -6.94
C ASP A 22 -1.10 17.00 -6.96
N LEU A 23 -1.21 15.77 -7.46
CA LEU A 23 -0.10 14.81 -7.61
C LEU A 23 0.40 14.65 -9.04
N GLY A 24 -0.31 15.19 -10.02
CA GLY A 24 0.17 15.26 -11.40
C GLY A 24 1.43 16.13 -11.53
N PRO A 25 2.07 16.12 -12.72
CA PRO A 25 3.23 16.98 -12.99
C PRO A 25 2.93 18.45 -12.67
N GLY A 26 3.75 19.07 -11.81
CA GLY A 26 3.57 20.47 -11.39
C GLY A 26 2.53 20.70 -10.30
N GLY A 27 1.84 19.67 -9.82
CA GLY A 27 0.88 19.77 -8.73
C GLY A 27 1.55 20.11 -7.39
N ARG A 28 0.82 20.82 -6.53
CA ARG A 28 1.36 21.33 -5.25
C ARG A 28 1.78 20.20 -4.30
N VAL A 29 0.98 19.15 -4.19
CA VAL A 29 1.31 17.99 -3.34
C VAL A 29 2.57 17.31 -3.87
N ARG A 30 2.68 17.13 -5.19
CA ARG A 30 3.89 16.55 -5.80
C ARG A 30 5.14 17.36 -5.48
N GLN A 31 5.09 18.68 -5.58
CA GLN A 31 6.23 19.55 -5.26
C GLN A 31 6.66 19.41 -3.79
N LEU A 32 5.72 19.32 -2.84
CA LEU A 32 6.03 19.10 -1.42
C LEU A 32 6.66 17.72 -1.21
N VAL A 33 6.16 16.68 -1.90
CA VAL A 33 6.76 15.34 -1.83
C VAL A 33 8.17 15.34 -2.40
N GLU A 34 8.40 15.99 -3.55
CA GLU A 34 9.75 16.11 -4.14
C GLU A 34 10.74 16.79 -3.18
N GLN A 35 10.26 17.67 -2.29
CA GLN A 35 11.03 18.37 -1.26
C GLN A 35 11.19 17.58 0.05
N GLY A 36 10.61 16.39 0.17
CA GLY A 36 10.82 15.50 1.32
C GLY A 36 9.57 15.20 2.17
N ALA A 37 8.39 15.67 1.77
CA ALA A 37 7.15 15.28 2.44
C ALA A 37 6.77 13.83 2.13
N THR A 38 5.94 13.22 3.00
CA THR A 38 5.25 11.96 2.72
C THR A 38 3.78 12.25 2.41
N ALA A 39 3.27 11.83 1.26
CA ALA A 39 1.85 11.88 0.95
C ALA A 39 1.22 10.49 1.11
N ILE A 40 0.08 10.40 1.77
CA ILE A 40 -0.72 9.17 1.86
C ILE A 40 -1.98 9.37 1.04
N LEU A 41 -2.16 8.55 0.00
CA LEU A 41 -3.34 8.55 -0.85
C LEU A 41 -4.27 7.44 -0.39
N PHE A 42 -5.48 7.82 0.01
CA PHE A 42 -6.50 6.86 0.38
C PHE A 42 -7.37 6.49 -0.83
N SER A 43 -7.50 5.20 -1.07
CA SER A 43 -8.36 4.60 -2.09
C SER A 43 -8.30 5.28 -3.47
N PRO A 44 -7.09 5.53 -4.04
CA PRO A 44 -6.95 6.22 -5.32
C PRO A 44 -7.45 5.38 -6.50
N GLY A 45 -7.60 4.07 -6.34
CA GLY A 45 -8.08 3.18 -7.37
C GLY A 45 -7.29 3.32 -8.68
N LYS A 46 -8.00 3.50 -9.81
CA LYS A 46 -7.39 3.63 -11.14
C LYS A 46 -6.44 4.83 -11.25
N SER A 47 -6.67 5.88 -10.50
CA SER A 47 -5.81 7.08 -10.54
C SER A 47 -4.36 6.78 -10.18
N ALA A 48 -4.08 5.77 -9.34
CA ALA A 48 -2.72 5.36 -9.05
C ALA A 48 -1.97 4.83 -10.28
N VAL A 49 -2.65 4.14 -11.19
CA VAL A 49 -2.07 3.64 -12.45
C VAL A 49 -1.69 4.82 -13.35
N ASP A 50 -2.57 5.80 -13.44
CA ASP A 50 -2.36 6.97 -14.32
C ASP A 50 -1.26 7.90 -13.78
N LEU A 51 -1.14 8.03 -12.45
CA LEU A 51 -0.13 8.86 -11.80
C LEU A 51 1.26 8.21 -11.75
N PHE A 52 1.32 6.89 -11.66
CA PHE A 52 2.55 6.13 -11.47
C PHE A 52 2.71 5.00 -12.51
N PRO A 53 2.66 5.33 -13.81
CA PRO A 53 2.64 4.32 -14.88
C PRO A 53 3.94 3.49 -14.96
N ASN A 54 5.03 3.97 -14.36
CA ASN A 54 6.30 3.23 -14.32
C ASN A 54 6.34 2.18 -13.19
N ASP A 55 5.53 2.35 -12.15
CA ASP A 55 5.57 1.56 -10.92
C ASP A 55 4.33 0.68 -10.73
N VAL A 56 3.18 1.14 -11.23
CA VAL A 56 1.90 0.44 -11.11
C VAL A 56 1.46 -0.05 -12.49
N PHE A 57 1.22 -1.36 -12.61
CA PHE A 57 0.79 -1.97 -13.86
C PHE A 57 -0.72 -1.92 -14.04
N SER A 58 -1.48 -2.27 -12.99
CA SER A 58 -2.93 -2.33 -13.05
C SER A 58 -3.52 -2.30 -11.64
N VAL A 59 -4.81 -1.97 -11.58
CA VAL A 59 -5.64 -2.10 -10.38
C VAL A 59 -6.65 -3.23 -10.57
N LYS A 60 -6.89 -3.99 -9.51
CA LYS A 60 -7.93 -5.03 -9.45
C LYS A 60 -8.96 -4.61 -8.41
N ASN A 61 -10.24 -4.67 -8.75
CA ASN A 61 -11.31 -4.60 -7.76
C ASN A 61 -11.29 -5.91 -6.97
N VAL A 62 -11.16 -5.81 -5.65
CA VAL A 62 -11.11 -6.95 -4.73
C VAL A 62 -12.28 -6.93 -3.73
N SER A 63 -13.24 -6.04 -3.93
CA SER A 63 -14.46 -6.00 -3.12
C SER A 63 -15.16 -7.37 -3.19
N GLY A 64 -15.39 -7.98 -2.03
CA GLY A 64 -16.01 -9.28 -1.95
C GLY A 64 -15.06 -10.47 -2.01
N GLU A 65 -13.77 -10.26 -2.17
CA GLU A 65 -12.81 -11.35 -2.13
C GLU A 65 -12.32 -11.62 -0.71
N TYR A 66 -12.39 -12.88 -0.30
CA TYR A 66 -11.67 -13.32 0.91
C TYR A 66 -10.17 -13.28 0.64
N ALA A 67 -9.43 -12.65 1.53
CA ALA A 67 -7.99 -12.54 1.37
C ALA A 67 -7.27 -12.58 2.71
N ASP A 68 -6.01 -12.93 2.65
CA ASP A 68 -5.05 -12.69 3.71
C ASP A 68 -4.23 -11.45 3.37
N TYR A 69 -3.77 -10.74 4.39
CA TYR A 69 -2.96 -9.55 4.25
C TYR A 69 -1.60 -9.80 4.89
N ALA A 70 -0.54 -9.70 4.11
CA ALA A 70 0.82 -9.94 4.58
C ALA A 70 1.62 -8.64 4.61
N PRO A 71 1.95 -8.11 5.80
CA PRO A 71 2.89 -7.00 5.92
C PRO A 71 4.28 -7.40 5.46
N SER A 72 4.99 -6.49 4.83
CA SER A 72 6.39 -6.68 4.50
C SER A 72 7.25 -6.76 5.76
N ALA A 73 8.24 -7.64 5.76
CA ALA A 73 9.15 -7.80 6.89
C ALA A 73 9.89 -6.49 7.19
N GLY A 74 10.06 -6.19 8.48
CA GLY A 74 10.80 -5.01 8.94
C GLY A 74 9.99 -3.71 8.98
N THR A 75 8.69 -3.75 8.68
CA THR A 75 7.83 -2.58 8.87
C THR A 75 7.26 -2.53 10.29
N LYS A 76 7.15 -1.32 10.86
CA LYS A 76 6.44 -1.09 12.12
C LYS A 76 4.93 -0.90 11.93
N LEU A 77 4.43 -1.05 10.71
CA LEU A 77 3.03 -0.77 10.37
C LEU A 77 2.05 -1.65 11.15
N THR A 78 2.43 -2.87 11.43
CA THR A 78 1.59 -3.84 12.13
C THR A 78 2.03 -4.09 13.56
N GLU A 79 2.80 -3.18 14.15
CA GLU A 79 3.16 -3.28 15.56
C GLU A 79 1.91 -3.31 16.44
N GLY A 80 1.82 -4.33 17.30
CA GLY A 80 0.65 -4.56 18.17
C GLY A 80 -0.56 -5.20 17.47
N LEU A 81 -0.47 -5.52 16.16
CA LEU A 81 -1.51 -6.22 15.40
C LEU A 81 -1.07 -7.64 15.07
N ARG A 82 -2.01 -8.57 15.14
CA ARG A 82 -1.86 -9.93 14.62
C ARG A 82 -2.34 -9.97 13.17
N ALA A 83 -1.93 -10.96 12.39
CA ALA A 83 -2.37 -11.13 11.00
C ALA A 83 -3.91 -11.18 10.89
N MET A 84 -4.60 -11.82 11.84
CA MET A 84 -6.06 -11.88 11.86
C MET A 84 -6.73 -10.53 12.13
N ASP A 85 -6.05 -9.62 12.83
CA ASP A 85 -6.61 -8.30 13.15
C ASP A 85 -6.68 -7.40 11.89
N ILE A 86 -5.89 -7.68 10.84
CA ILE A 86 -5.97 -6.98 9.56
C ILE A 86 -6.99 -7.65 8.62
N LYS A 87 -7.34 -8.90 8.88
CA LYS A 87 -8.24 -9.67 8.01
C LYS A 87 -9.71 -9.35 8.21
N TRP A 88 -10.08 -8.94 9.42
CA TRP A 88 -11.47 -8.86 9.87
C TRP A 88 -11.79 -7.48 10.43
N TRP A 89 -11.87 -6.46 9.58
CA TRP A 89 -12.46 -5.19 9.99
C TRP A 89 -13.94 -5.22 9.67
N GLY A 90 -14.79 -5.25 10.65
CA GLY A 90 -16.19 -5.44 10.39
C GLY A 90 -17.06 -4.41 11.06
N ARG A 91 -18.01 -3.84 10.33
CA ARG A 91 -19.28 -3.40 10.92
C ARG A 91 -19.99 -4.67 11.43
N LYS A 92 -20.42 -4.67 12.68
CA LYS A 92 -21.12 -5.80 13.32
C LYS A 92 -22.35 -6.30 12.54
N ASP A 93 -22.91 -5.49 11.66
CA ASP A 93 -24.17 -5.72 10.97
C ASP A 93 -24.00 -6.12 9.51
N ASP A 94 -22.78 -6.06 8.96
CA ASP A 94 -22.49 -6.48 7.59
C ASP A 94 -21.34 -7.48 7.61
N TRP A 95 -21.66 -8.74 7.35
CA TRP A 95 -20.68 -9.81 7.24
C TRP A 95 -19.80 -9.72 5.97
N ARG A 96 -19.90 -8.64 5.22
CA ARG A 96 -18.99 -8.27 4.15
C ARG A 96 -17.79 -7.54 4.74
N VAL A 97 -16.87 -8.31 5.26
CA VAL A 97 -15.65 -7.78 5.86
C VAL A 97 -14.63 -7.55 4.75
N PHE A 98 -14.75 -6.45 4.05
CA PHE A 98 -13.75 -6.06 3.07
C PHE A 98 -12.81 -5.06 3.70
N VAL A 99 -11.57 -5.47 3.88
CA VAL A 99 -10.50 -4.61 4.40
C VAL A 99 -9.95 -3.72 3.29
N ALA A 100 -10.18 -4.09 2.03
CA ALA A 100 -9.76 -3.31 0.88
C ALA A 100 -10.79 -3.43 -0.25
N SER A 101 -11.03 -2.34 -0.97
CA SER A 101 -11.88 -2.30 -2.15
C SER A 101 -11.10 -2.55 -3.45
N SER A 102 -9.84 -2.21 -3.47
CA SER A 102 -8.93 -2.42 -4.60
C SER A 102 -7.55 -2.88 -4.15
N ALA A 103 -6.81 -3.49 -5.08
CA ALA A 103 -5.42 -3.87 -4.91
C ALA A 103 -4.65 -3.62 -6.21
N HIS A 104 -3.40 -3.23 -6.09
CA HIS A 104 -2.56 -2.83 -7.22
C HIS A 104 -1.51 -3.87 -7.56
N ARG A 105 -1.38 -4.19 -8.84
CA ARG A 105 -0.24 -4.94 -9.34
C ARG A 105 0.92 -3.99 -9.56
N LEU A 106 2.00 -4.19 -8.82
CA LEU A 106 3.23 -3.43 -8.98
C LEU A 106 4.07 -3.99 -10.12
N LYS A 107 4.83 -3.11 -10.80
CA LYS A 107 5.75 -3.52 -11.85
C LYS A 107 7.03 -4.10 -11.24
N PRO A 108 7.44 -5.31 -11.66
CA PRO A 108 8.74 -5.85 -11.27
C PRO A 108 9.88 -4.92 -11.74
N GLY A 109 10.81 -4.63 -10.83
CA GLY A 109 11.94 -3.73 -11.12
C GLY A 109 11.60 -2.24 -11.13
N GLY A 110 10.36 -1.85 -10.83
CA GLY A 110 9.99 -0.46 -10.54
C GLY A 110 10.55 0.03 -9.20
N ALA A 111 10.36 1.31 -8.90
CA ALA A 111 10.78 1.90 -7.63
C ALA A 111 9.80 1.64 -6.48
N ALA A 112 8.59 1.14 -6.79
CA ALA A 112 7.58 0.84 -5.79
C ALA A 112 8.04 -0.22 -4.80
N ARG A 113 7.69 -0.03 -3.53
CA ARG A 113 7.95 -0.96 -2.42
C ARG A 113 6.64 -1.40 -1.81
N GLU A 114 6.42 -2.69 -1.75
CA GLU A 114 5.25 -3.26 -1.11
C GLU A 114 5.36 -3.14 0.41
N LEU A 115 4.30 -2.63 1.04
CA LEU A 115 4.19 -2.50 2.50
C LEU A 115 3.20 -3.52 3.07
N ILE A 116 2.05 -3.71 2.41
CA ILE A 116 1.09 -4.77 2.75
C ILE A 116 0.61 -5.42 1.46
N ARG A 117 0.82 -6.73 1.37
CA ARG A 117 0.39 -7.57 0.27
C ARG A 117 -1.04 -8.06 0.48
N PHE A 118 -1.80 -8.08 -0.60
CA PHE A 118 -3.07 -8.78 -0.71
C PHE A 118 -2.85 -10.20 -1.24
N ILE A 119 -3.30 -11.21 -0.52
CA ILE A 119 -3.20 -12.62 -0.88
C ILE A 119 -4.62 -13.14 -1.05
N PRO A 120 -5.13 -13.31 -2.28
CA PRO A 120 -6.48 -13.81 -2.50
C PRO A 120 -6.59 -15.23 -1.95
N SER A 121 -7.63 -15.48 -1.15
CA SER A 121 -7.94 -16.80 -0.61
C SER A 121 -8.73 -17.59 -1.66
N HIS A 122 -8.03 -18.40 -2.44
CA HIS A 122 -8.68 -19.28 -3.42
C HIS A 122 -8.95 -20.65 -2.81
N SER A 123 -10.05 -20.79 -2.09
CA SER A 123 -10.45 -22.08 -1.50
C SER A 123 -10.78 -23.17 -2.52
N TYR A 124 -10.87 -22.84 -3.82
CA TYR A 124 -11.30 -23.76 -4.87
C TYR A 124 -10.42 -23.79 -6.15
N ILE A 125 -9.35 -23.02 -6.22
CA ILE A 125 -8.47 -23.02 -7.39
C ILE A 125 -7.18 -23.75 -7.03
N PRO A 126 -6.80 -24.83 -7.79
CA PRO A 126 -5.54 -25.49 -7.56
C PRO A 126 -4.38 -24.49 -7.60
N ALA A 127 -3.47 -24.59 -6.64
CA ALA A 127 -2.32 -23.68 -6.47
C ALA A 127 -1.47 -23.50 -7.74
N GLU A 128 -1.54 -24.48 -8.65
CA GLU A 128 -0.85 -24.47 -9.96
C GLU A 128 -1.39 -23.43 -10.96
N ARG A 129 -2.61 -22.91 -10.74
CA ARG A 129 -3.28 -21.97 -11.66
C ARG A 129 -3.33 -20.53 -11.16
N VAL A 130 -2.85 -20.26 -9.97
CA VAL A 130 -2.76 -18.88 -9.46
C VAL A 130 -1.43 -18.32 -9.92
N PRO A 131 -1.37 -17.46 -10.95
CA PRO A 131 -0.16 -16.70 -11.18
C PRO A 131 0.12 -15.96 -9.90
N GLU A 132 1.35 -15.98 -9.40
CA GLU A 132 1.79 -15.13 -8.30
C GLU A 132 1.56 -13.68 -8.71
N GLN A 133 0.39 -13.18 -8.41
CA GLN A 133 0.06 -11.79 -8.62
C GLN A 133 0.45 -11.08 -7.34
N TYR A 134 1.58 -10.38 -7.40
CA TYR A 134 1.94 -9.44 -6.35
C TYR A 134 0.93 -8.29 -6.38
N LEU A 135 -0.12 -8.43 -5.58
CA LEU A 135 -1.13 -7.40 -5.40
C LEU A 135 -0.84 -6.70 -4.07
N ALA A 136 -0.60 -5.41 -4.12
CA ALA A 136 -0.39 -4.59 -2.94
C ALA A 136 -1.64 -3.77 -2.63
N VAL A 137 -2.01 -3.68 -1.35
CA VAL A 137 -3.06 -2.80 -0.84
C VAL A 137 -2.48 -1.59 -0.12
N LEU A 138 -1.23 -1.68 0.28
CA LEU A 138 -0.44 -0.57 0.77
C LEU A 138 0.97 -0.68 0.18
N PHE A 139 1.43 0.37 -0.49
CA PHE A 139 2.76 0.42 -1.08
C PHE A 139 3.31 1.84 -1.12
N GLU A 140 4.62 1.94 -1.23
CA GLU A 140 5.38 3.19 -1.31
C GLU A 140 5.94 3.40 -2.70
N ILE A 141 5.92 4.63 -3.16
CA ILE A 141 6.62 5.11 -4.36
C ILE A 141 7.51 6.28 -3.96
N PRO A 142 8.83 6.19 -4.08
CA PRO A 142 9.74 7.30 -3.82
C PRO A 142 9.61 8.36 -4.91
N ILE A 143 9.57 9.64 -4.54
CA ILE A 143 9.50 10.77 -5.45
C ILE A 143 10.43 11.87 -4.93
N GLY A 144 11.51 12.15 -5.65
CA GLY A 144 12.50 13.14 -5.19
C GLY A 144 13.09 12.76 -3.84
N LEU A 145 12.99 13.67 -2.86
CA LEU A 145 13.45 13.44 -1.49
C LEU A 145 12.39 12.81 -0.59
N GLY A 146 11.13 12.81 -1.01
CA GLY A 146 10.00 12.26 -0.27
C GLY A 146 9.43 11.00 -0.89
N ARG A 147 8.16 10.73 -0.58
CA ARG A 147 7.49 9.50 -0.98
C ARG A 147 5.98 9.64 -1.01
N VAL A 148 5.35 8.82 -1.81
CA VAL A 148 3.89 8.64 -1.82
C VAL A 148 3.57 7.24 -1.32
N TRP A 149 2.65 7.15 -0.39
CA TRP A 149 2.03 5.89 0.04
C TRP A 149 0.64 5.80 -0.57
N VAL A 150 0.38 4.70 -1.24
CA VAL A 150 -0.94 4.36 -1.77
C VAL A 150 -1.56 3.35 -0.83
N CYS A 151 -2.72 3.70 -0.25
CA CYS A 151 -3.43 2.91 0.75
C CYS A 151 -4.85 2.63 0.26
N ASP A 152 -5.11 1.40 -0.16
CA ASP A 152 -6.44 0.92 -0.56
C ASP A 152 -7.17 0.16 0.56
N LEU A 153 -6.61 0.19 1.77
CA LEU A 153 -7.28 -0.31 2.95
C LEU A 153 -8.41 0.66 3.34
N ASP A 154 -9.57 0.12 3.66
CA ASP A 154 -10.78 0.88 4.03
C ASP A 154 -10.66 1.45 5.47
N LEU A 155 -9.63 2.29 5.66
CA LEU A 155 -9.35 2.92 6.94
C LEU A 155 -10.32 4.04 7.26
N GLU A 156 -10.74 4.82 6.25
CA GLU A 156 -11.57 6.02 6.46
C GLU A 156 -12.89 5.65 7.16
N GLU A 157 -13.52 4.56 6.76
CA GLU A 157 -14.78 4.10 7.37
C GLU A 157 -14.54 3.26 8.63
N SER A 158 -13.44 2.51 8.69
CA SER A 158 -13.19 1.53 9.73
C SER A 158 -12.57 2.10 11.00
N VAL A 159 -11.80 3.20 10.93
CA VAL A 159 -11.10 3.79 12.09
C VAL A 159 -12.04 4.19 13.23
N ALA A 160 -13.27 4.59 12.92
CA ALA A 160 -14.24 4.99 13.93
C ALA A 160 -14.80 3.82 14.74
N VAL A 161 -14.87 2.63 14.13
CA VAL A 161 -15.62 1.49 14.66
C VAL A 161 -14.74 0.30 15.03
N ASP A 162 -13.58 0.15 14.42
CA ASP A 162 -12.70 -1.00 14.62
C ASP A 162 -11.37 -0.59 15.29
N PRO A 163 -11.02 -1.20 16.46
CA PRO A 163 -9.78 -0.89 17.16
C PRO A 163 -8.51 -1.25 16.38
N ALA A 164 -8.54 -2.32 15.57
CA ALA A 164 -7.38 -2.75 14.80
C ALA A 164 -7.14 -1.79 13.62
N ALA A 165 -8.21 -1.36 12.94
CA ALA A 165 -8.13 -0.32 11.91
C ALA A 165 -7.57 0.98 12.49
N ARG A 166 -8.02 1.38 13.69
CA ARG A 166 -7.50 2.57 14.40
C ARG A 166 -6.01 2.43 14.72
N LEU A 167 -5.59 1.28 15.24
CA LEU A 167 -4.17 1.05 15.56
C LEU A 167 -3.32 1.06 14.29
N LEU A 168 -3.79 0.44 13.21
CA LEU A 168 -3.07 0.49 11.92
C LEU A 168 -2.97 1.91 11.38
N ALA A 169 -4.03 2.71 11.47
CA ALA A 169 -3.99 4.12 11.05
C ALA A 169 -2.96 4.92 11.86
N ILE A 170 -2.90 4.73 13.17
CA ILE A 170 -1.89 5.37 14.03
C ILE A 170 -0.48 4.94 13.63
N ASN A 171 -0.26 3.65 13.41
CA ASN A 171 1.04 3.12 12.99
C ASN A 171 1.43 3.65 11.60
N LEU A 172 0.48 3.75 10.68
CA LEU A 172 0.68 4.32 9.35
C LEU A 172 1.16 5.77 9.45
N MET A 173 0.49 6.58 10.26
CA MET A 173 0.87 7.98 10.46
C MET A 173 2.24 8.14 11.11
N ARG A 174 2.55 7.33 12.12
CA ARG A 174 3.87 7.34 12.77
C ARG A 174 4.97 6.93 11.80
N ALA A 175 4.75 5.85 11.04
CA ALA A 175 5.71 5.38 10.06
C ALA A 175 5.88 6.37 8.89
N ALA A 176 4.82 7.07 8.49
CA ALA A 176 4.90 8.11 7.46
C ALA A 176 5.72 9.32 7.92
N ALA A 177 5.63 9.69 9.20
CA ALA A 177 6.42 10.76 9.78
C ALA A 177 7.90 10.37 9.98
N ASP A 178 8.20 9.06 10.14
CA ASP A 178 9.57 8.56 10.28
C ASP A 178 10.21 8.30 8.91
N SER A 179 11.10 9.21 8.51
CA SER A 179 11.81 9.11 7.21
C SER A 179 12.72 7.86 7.09
N SER A 180 13.04 7.19 8.19
CA SER A 180 13.88 5.99 8.20
C SER A 180 13.11 4.70 7.94
N THR A 181 11.79 4.70 8.13
CA THR A 181 10.95 3.48 8.21
C THR A 181 11.04 2.58 6.96
N THR A 182 11.23 3.16 5.78
CA THR A 182 11.14 2.40 4.51
C THR A 182 12.46 2.26 3.77
N LYS A 183 13.55 2.88 4.25
CA LYS A 183 14.84 2.83 3.54
C LYS A 183 15.40 1.43 3.31
N ASN A 184 15.05 0.49 4.18
CA ASN A 184 15.55 -0.88 4.16
C ASN A 184 14.55 -1.90 3.60
N LEU A 185 13.38 -1.47 3.10
CA LEU A 185 12.43 -2.39 2.52
C LEU A 185 12.91 -2.88 1.15
N PRO A 186 12.73 -4.18 0.86
CA PRO A 186 13.08 -4.72 -0.44
C PRO A 186 12.18 -4.12 -1.53
N LEU A 187 12.76 -3.85 -2.68
CA LEU A 187 12.00 -3.57 -3.89
C LEU A 187 11.23 -4.81 -4.34
N VAL A 188 10.16 -4.62 -5.10
CA VAL A 188 9.45 -5.74 -5.72
C VAL A 188 10.43 -6.52 -6.59
N PRO A 189 10.63 -7.84 -6.33
CA PRO A 189 11.63 -8.62 -7.06
C PRO A 189 11.34 -8.63 -8.55
N SER A 190 12.40 -8.55 -9.36
CA SER A 190 12.28 -8.76 -10.80
C SER A 190 11.82 -10.19 -11.10
N HIS A 191 11.16 -10.40 -12.24
CA HIS A 191 10.64 -11.72 -12.62
C HIS A 191 11.76 -12.81 -12.65
N GLN A 192 13.01 -12.41 -12.93
CA GLN A 192 14.15 -13.33 -12.95
C GLN A 192 14.57 -13.78 -11.55
N GLU A 193 14.49 -12.92 -10.55
CA GLU A 193 14.83 -13.27 -9.15
C GLU A 193 13.79 -14.19 -8.52
N SER A 194 12.52 -14.01 -8.86
CA SER A 194 11.41 -14.87 -8.42
C SER A 194 11.59 -16.32 -8.93
N LEU A 195 12.05 -16.50 -10.17
CA LEU A 195 12.31 -17.83 -10.76
C LEU A 195 13.58 -18.49 -10.21
N ALA A 196 14.62 -17.73 -9.88
CA ALA A 196 15.87 -18.25 -9.32
C ALA A 196 15.69 -18.78 -7.89
N GLY A 197 14.83 -18.17 -7.10
CA GLY A 197 14.49 -18.62 -5.75
C GLY A 197 13.79 -19.99 -5.73
N ARG A 198 12.95 -20.29 -6.72
CA ARG A 198 12.24 -21.57 -6.82
C ARG A 198 13.14 -22.77 -7.15
N ARG A 199 14.19 -22.57 -7.95
CA ARG A 199 15.11 -23.66 -8.32
C ARG A 199 15.96 -24.16 -7.15
N LYS A 200 16.14 -23.38 -6.10
CA LYS A 200 16.91 -23.76 -4.91
C LYS A 200 16.11 -24.52 -3.85
N SER A 201 14.78 -24.49 -3.89
CA SER A 201 13.94 -25.16 -2.89
C SER A 201 13.50 -26.58 -3.26
N THR A 202 13.80 -27.05 -4.49
CA THR A 202 13.34 -28.36 -4.99
C THR A 202 14.38 -29.47 -4.87
N VAL A 203 15.52 -29.18 -4.22
CA VAL A 203 16.58 -30.19 -3.97
C VAL A 203 16.82 -30.27 -2.46
N LYS A 204 15.95 -31.01 -1.78
CA LYS A 204 16.25 -31.72 -0.53
C LYS A 204 15.27 -32.87 -0.36
#